data_a4283a0925dfb3273fcde6e42a0049db
#
_entry.id   a4283a0925dfb3273fcde6e42a0049db
#
_cell.length_a   1.000
_cell.length_b   1.000
_cell.length_c   1.000
_cell.angle_alpha   90.00
_cell.angle_beta   90.00
_cell.angle_gamma   90.00
#
_symmetry.space_group_name_H-M   'P 1'
#
loop_
_entity.id
_entity.type
_entity.pdbx_description
1 polymer ?
#
loop_
_entity_poly.entity_id
_entity_poly.type
_entity_poly.pdbx_seq_one_letter_code
_entity_poly.pdbx_strand_id
1 'polypeptide(L)'
;MAKINQAAYARETISQFALKHWPDEQNMLAFMSTRLGERLAHPQSQVFKATDPDSGKIYGFVCFTLENGSEGGAEPVAANPMGAAIKQLGQFMNLDFVMAMQMGLEQMKSGLMNDKHYYLSAFAVDPAYQGQGIGTQLLEHCLPIADRAGLRTWLNAFPGSHSLYLRHGFANVMHHDLDLNEWDKGRLRGFGIYRSYLMARKPQNA
;
A
#
# COMPACT_ATOMS: atom_id res chain seq x y z
N MET A 1 9.70 2.48 -10.85
CA MET A 1 8.80 2.08 -9.75
C MET A 1 7.65 3.07 -9.53
N ALA A 2 7.88 4.38 -9.34
CA ALA A 2 6.78 5.34 -9.10
C ALA A 2 5.70 5.35 -10.20
N LYS A 3 6.09 5.31 -11.47
CA LYS A 3 5.13 5.18 -12.60
C LYS A 3 4.31 3.89 -12.54
N ILE A 4 4.91 2.78 -12.13
CA ILE A 4 4.21 1.49 -11.96
C ILE A 4 3.21 1.60 -10.81
N ASN A 5 3.62 2.21 -9.69
CA ASN A 5 2.76 2.42 -8.55
C ASN A 5 1.56 3.31 -8.91
N GLN A 6 1.82 4.44 -9.59
CA GLN A 6 0.78 5.31 -10.12
C GLN A 6 -0.20 4.56 -11.02
N ALA A 7 0.30 3.83 -12.01
CA ALA A 7 -0.53 3.11 -12.97
C ALA A 7 -1.39 2.01 -12.31
N ALA A 8 -0.83 1.32 -11.31
CA ALA A 8 -1.57 0.32 -10.53
C ALA A 8 -2.67 0.96 -9.68
N TYR A 9 -2.34 2.05 -8.95
CA TYR A 9 -3.32 2.79 -8.14
C TYR A 9 -4.40 3.46 -8.98
N ALA A 10 -4.10 3.92 -10.19
CA ALA A 10 -5.09 4.50 -11.09
C ALA A 10 -6.24 3.54 -11.44
N ARG A 11 -6.05 2.23 -11.26
CA ARG A 11 -7.10 1.22 -11.44
C ARG A 11 -7.97 1.01 -10.20
N GLU A 12 -7.55 1.49 -9.04
CA GLU A 12 -8.35 1.42 -7.82
C GLU A 12 -9.44 2.50 -7.83
N THR A 13 -10.66 2.11 -7.59
CA THR A 13 -11.83 3.00 -7.62
C THR A 13 -11.66 4.21 -6.70
N ILE A 14 -11.01 4.04 -5.55
CA ILE A 14 -10.76 5.12 -4.58
C ILE A 14 -9.92 6.27 -5.14
N SER A 15 -9.12 6.03 -6.17
CA SER A 15 -8.29 7.07 -6.78
C SER A 15 -9.11 8.20 -7.39
N GLN A 16 -10.32 7.91 -7.87
CA GLN A 16 -11.26 8.90 -8.41
C GLN A 16 -11.80 9.84 -7.31
N PHE A 17 -11.86 9.35 -6.07
CA PHE A 17 -12.33 10.12 -4.92
C PHE A 17 -11.20 10.86 -4.22
N ALA A 18 -9.98 10.31 -4.27
CA ALA A 18 -8.81 10.90 -3.68
C ALA A 18 -8.32 12.16 -4.42
N LEU A 19 -8.54 12.26 -5.72
CA LEU A 19 -8.12 13.39 -6.57
C LEU A 19 -9.29 14.31 -6.89
N LYS A 20 -9.05 15.63 -6.79
CA LYS A 20 -10.05 16.65 -7.12
C LYS A 20 -10.39 16.71 -8.61
N HIS A 21 -9.37 16.44 -9.43
CA HIS A 21 -9.45 16.48 -10.89
C HIS A 21 -8.93 15.14 -11.43
N TRP A 22 -9.76 14.13 -11.45
CA TRP A 22 -9.44 12.84 -11.99
C TRP A 22 -9.59 12.77 -13.52
N PRO A 23 -8.66 12.19 -14.26
CA PRO A 23 -7.33 11.71 -13.84
C PRO A 23 -6.30 12.85 -13.80
N ASP A 24 -5.52 12.94 -12.72
CA ASP A 24 -4.41 13.88 -12.56
C ASP A 24 -3.10 13.10 -12.47
N GLU A 25 -2.58 12.69 -13.61
CA GLU A 25 -1.42 11.81 -13.69
C GLU A 25 -0.14 12.47 -13.16
N GLN A 26 0.04 13.76 -13.39
CA GLN A 26 1.26 14.48 -13.02
C GLN A 26 1.39 14.62 -11.49
N ASN A 27 0.34 15.11 -10.83
CA ASN A 27 0.34 15.25 -9.39
C ASN A 27 0.35 13.89 -8.68
N MET A 28 -0.37 12.90 -9.24
CA MET A 28 -0.34 11.53 -8.72
C MET A 28 1.08 10.93 -8.82
N LEU A 29 1.79 11.13 -9.94
CA LEU A 29 3.15 10.63 -10.09
C LEU A 29 4.10 11.30 -9.09
N ALA A 30 4.00 12.61 -8.90
CA ALA A 30 4.79 13.34 -7.91
C ALA A 30 4.54 12.81 -6.49
N PHE A 31 3.26 12.65 -6.10
CA PHE A 31 2.87 12.08 -4.81
C PHE A 31 3.41 10.65 -4.61
N MET A 32 3.23 9.77 -5.60
CA MET A 32 3.73 8.40 -5.52
C MET A 32 5.26 8.34 -5.49
N SER A 33 5.95 9.26 -6.15
CA SER A 33 7.41 9.35 -6.11
C SER A 33 7.91 9.72 -4.72
N THR A 34 7.29 10.71 -4.08
CA THR A 34 7.63 11.12 -2.71
C THR A 34 7.39 9.97 -1.72
N ARG A 35 6.18 9.38 -1.75
CA ARG A 35 5.82 8.26 -0.87
C ARG A 35 6.73 7.04 -1.03
N LEU A 36 7.11 6.74 -2.26
CA LEU A 36 8.04 5.63 -2.52
C LEU A 36 9.45 5.98 -2.05
N GLY A 37 9.89 7.23 -2.27
CA GLY A 37 11.19 7.72 -1.79
C GLY A 37 11.35 7.57 -0.28
N GLU A 38 10.32 7.93 0.50
CA GLU A 38 10.29 7.75 1.97
C GLU A 38 10.47 6.28 2.37
N ARG A 39 9.78 5.35 1.68
CA ARG A 39 9.91 3.91 1.95
C ARG A 39 11.28 3.37 1.59
N LEU A 40 11.85 3.83 0.47
CA LEU A 40 13.19 3.44 0.03
C LEU A 40 14.29 3.96 0.96
N ALA A 41 14.07 5.11 1.57
CA ALA A 41 15.01 5.71 2.53
C ALA A 41 14.95 5.05 3.92
N HIS A 42 13.93 4.26 4.22
CA HIS A 42 13.79 3.60 5.52
C HIS A 42 14.90 2.53 5.69
N PRO A 43 15.72 2.59 6.75
CA PRO A 43 16.93 1.76 6.88
C PRO A 43 16.64 0.25 6.97
N GLN A 44 15.45 -0.13 7.42
CA GLN A 44 15.00 -1.51 7.55
C GLN A 44 14.19 -1.99 6.35
N SER A 45 14.13 -1.21 5.26
CA SER A 45 13.36 -1.56 4.08
C SER A 45 14.22 -2.32 3.06
N GLN A 46 13.73 -3.46 2.61
CA GLN A 46 14.28 -4.23 1.50
C GLN A 46 13.35 -4.07 0.29
N VAL A 47 13.94 -3.88 -0.88
CA VAL A 47 13.18 -3.67 -2.12
C VAL A 47 13.57 -4.72 -3.14
N PHE A 48 12.59 -5.47 -3.62
CA PHE A 48 12.76 -6.45 -4.67
C PHE A 48 12.02 -5.99 -5.93
N LYS A 49 12.64 -6.22 -7.08
CA LYS A 49 12.11 -5.84 -8.40
C LYS A 49 12.08 -7.05 -9.31
N ALA A 50 10.96 -7.23 -9.99
CA ALA A 50 10.88 -8.10 -11.15
C ALA A 50 11.28 -7.31 -12.38
N THR A 51 12.33 -7.73 -13.06
CA THR A 51 12.92 -7.02 -14.21
C THR A 51 13.05 -7.93 -15.40
N ASP A 52 12.94 -7.36 -16.58
CA ASP A 52 13.33 -8.00 -17.82
C ASP A 52 14.86 -8.16 -17.86
N PRO A 53 15.39 -9.37 -18.12
CA PRO A 53 16.82 -9.62 -18.08
C PRO A 53 17.59 -8.89 -19.19
N ASP A 54 16.96 -8.67 -20.34
CA ASP A 54 17.64 -8.10 -21.51
C ASP A 54 17.60 -6.57 -21.50
N SER A 55 16.46 -5.99 -21.18
CA SER A 55 16.25 -4.52 -21.21
C SER A 55 16.41 -3.84 -19.86
N GLY A 56 16.40 -4.59 -18.75
CA GLY A 56 16.37 -4.05 -17.41
C GLY A 56 15.04 -3.37 -17.04
N LYS A 57 14.01 -3.47 -17.88
CA LYS A 57 12.69 -2.90 -17.63
C LYS A 57 12.08 -3.51 -16.38
N ILE A 58 11.59 -2.66 -15.48
CA ILE A 58 10.91 -3.11 -14.24
C ILE A 58 9.45 -3.41 -14.58
N TYR A 59 8.99 -4.60 -14.22
CA TYR A 59 7.60 -5.05 -14.37
C TYR A 59 6.80 -4.94 -13.08
N GLY A 60 7.46 -5.01 -11.93
CA GLY A 60 6.84 -4.90 -10.63
C GLY A 60 7.86 -4.77 -9.52
N PHE A 61 7.39 -4.45 -8.32
CA PHE A 61 8.28 -4.34 -7.16
C PHE A 61 7.49 -4.56 -5.87
N VAL A 62 8.23 -4.85 -4.80
CA VAL A 62 7.75 -4.94 -3.42
C VAL A 62 8.73 -4.23 -2.49
N CYS A 63 8.22 -3.41 -1.57
CA CYS A 63 8.95 -2.88 -0.42
C CYS A 63 8.55 -3.67 0.82
N PHE A 64 9.53 -4.30 1.46
CA PHE A 64 9.37 -5.21 2.57
C PHE A 64 10.17 -4.68 3.76
N THR A 65 9.49 -4.10 4.74
CA THR A 65 10.09 -3.34 5.83
C THR A 65 10.02 -4.11 7.14
N LEU A 66 11.12 -4.21 7.87
CA LEU A 66 11.14 -4.73 9.23
C LEU A 66 10.76 -3.60 10.18
N GLU A 67 9.67 -3.77 10.94
CA GLU A 67 9.15 -2.81 11.91
C GLU A 67 9.24 -3.40 13.32
N ASN A 68 9.59 -2.56 14.31
CA ASN A 68 9.82 -3.00 15.68
C ASN A 68 8.54 -3.06 16.53
N GLY A 69 7.38 -2.73 15.94
CA GLY A 69 6.12 -2.63 16.68
C GLY A 69 6.03 -1.36 17.55
N SER A 70 4.93 -1.23 18.29
CA SER A 70 4.67 -0.03 19.11
C SER A 70 5.54 0.07 20.36
N GLU A 71 6.13 -1.04 20.85
CA GLU A 71 7.07 -1.01 21.99
C GLU A 71 8.44 -0.42 21.60
N GLY A 72 8.78 -0.39 20.33
CA GLY A 72 10.04 0.19 19.82
C GLY A 72 10.00 1.70 19.61
N GLY A 73 8.99 2.39 20.14
CA GLY A 73 8.79 3.81 19.88
C GLY A 73 8.98 4.05 18.38
N ALA A 74 7.92 3.96 17.59
CA ALA A 74 8.02 4.51 16.26
C ALA A 74 8.58 5.91 16.45
N GLU A 75 9.86 6.11 16.10
CA GLU A 75 10.35 7.45 15.88
C GLU A 75 9.28 8.08 14.99
N PRO A 76 8.61 9.14 15.45
CA PRO A 76 7.63 9.79 14.61
C PRO A 76 8.39 10.08 13.34
N VAL A 77 7.96 9.47 12.23
CA VAL A 77 8.47 9.80 10.89
C VAL A 77 8.66 11.30 10.90
N ALA A 78 9.90 11.72 10.87
CA ALA A 78 10.45 13.02 11.33
C ALA A 78 9.41 14.13 11.25
N ALA A 79 9.19 14.79 12.38
CA ALA A 79 8.14 15.80 12.58
C ALA A 79 7.77 16.46 11.26
N ASN A 80 6.75 15.90 10.66
CA ASN A 80 6.30 16.23 9.34
C ASN A 80 6.16 17.74 9.30
N PRO A 81 6.67 18.44 8.29
CA PRO A 81 6.22 19.80 7.97
C PRO A 81 4.76 19.69 7.49
N MET A 82 3.92 19.15 8.36
CA MET A 82 2.55 18.70 8.11
C MET A 82 1.72 19.81 7.46
N GLY A 83 1.91 21.04 7.89
CA GLY A 83 1.12 22.17 7.37
C GLY A 83 1.43 22.50 5.90
N ALA A 84 2.70 22.53 5.50
CA ALA A 84 3.07 22.84 4.12
C ALA A 84 2.75 21.67 3.19
N ALA A 85 3.04 20.43 3.63
CA ALA A 85 2.72 19.22 2.88
C ALA A 85 1.20 19.03 2.72
N ILE A 86 0.41 19.24 3.76
CA ILE A 86 -1.07 19.19 3.69
C ILE A 86 -1.59 20.28 2.76
N LYS A 87 -1.05 21.50 2.82
CA LYS A 87 -1.46 22.58 1.93
C LYS A 87 -1.16 22.23 0.46
N GLN A 88 0.01 21.67 0.19
CA GLN A 88 0.40 21.24 -1.16
C GLN A 88 -0.48 20.07 -1.64
N LEU A 89 -0.70 19.04 -0.82
CA LEU A 89 -1.59 17.92 -1.13
C LEU A 89 -3.02 18.41 -1.35
N GLY A 90 -3.51 19.34 -0.56
CA GLY A 90 -4.84 19.92 -0.68
C GLY A 90 -5.11 20.71 -1.96
N GLN A 91 -4.09 21.01 -2.75
CA GLN A 91 -4.28 21.62 -4.06
C GLN A 91 -4.90 20.63 -5.07
N PHE A 92 -4.51 19.38 -5.02
CA PHE A 92 -4.97 18.36 -5.98
C PHE A 92 -5.69 17.16 -5.34
N MET A 93 -5.56 16.96 -4.03
CA MET A 93 -6.26 15.89 -3.31
C MET A 93 -7.52 16.35 -2.60
N ASN A 94 -8.51 15.47 -2.54
CA ASN A 94 -9.65 15.58 -1.64
C ASN A 94 -9.22 15.15 -0.24
N LEU A 95 -8.76 16.11 0.56
CA LEU A 95 -8.15 15.82 1.86
C LEU A 95 -9.12 15.11 2.81
N ASP A 96 -10.40 15.47 2.81
CA ASP A 96 -11.39 14.86 3.70
C ASP A 96 -11.50 13.36 3.41
N PHE A 97 -11.54 12.98 2.14
CA PHE A 97 -11.57 11.58 1.72
C PHE A 97 -10.27 10.84 2.10
N VAL A 98 -9.12 11.45 1.79
CA VAL A 98 -7.82 10.86 2.09
C VAL A 98 -7.62 10.69 3.59
N MET A 99 -8.05 11.67 4.40
CA MET A 99 -8.01 11.59 5.86
C MET A 99 -8.92 10.50 6.40
N ALA A 100 -10.16 10.38 5.92
CA ALA A 100 -11.08 9.31 6.34
C ALA A 100 -10.50 7.92 6.03
N MET A 101 -9.94 7.74 4.84
CA MET A 101 -9.26 6.50 4.46
C MET A 101 -8.06 6.21 5.37
N GLN A 102 -7.21 7.21 5.64
CA GLN A 102 -6.02 7.04 6.47
C GLN A 102 -6.38 6.72 7.93
N MET A 103 -7.36 7.42 8.49
CA MET A 103 -7.83 7.16 9.86
C MET A 103 -8.37 5.74 10.00
N GLY A 104 -9.12 5.25 9.03
CA GLY A 104 -9.60 3.86 9.03
C GLY A 104 -8.46 2.84 8.99
N LEU A 105 -7.41 3.09 8.18
CA LEU A 105 -6.23 2.24 8.12
C LEU A 105 -5.45 2.24 9.46
N GLU A 106 -5.30 3.41 10.09
CA GLU A 106 -4.62 3.51 11.39
C GLU A 106 -5.42 2.87 12.52
N GLN A 107 -6.75 3.01 12.52
CA GLN A 107 -7.61 2.32 13.48
C GLN A 107 -7.48 0.80 13.38
N MET A 108 -7.41 0.25 12.16
CA MET A 108 -7.19 -1.20 11.97
C MET A 108 -5.86 -1.67 12.56
N LYS A 109 -4.80 -0.86 12.48
CA LYS A 109 -3.47 -1.23 13.00
C LYS A 109 -3.36 -1.10 14.51
N SER A 110 -4.13 -0.18 15.10
CA SER A 110 -4.04 0.15 16.52
C SER A 110 -4.20 -1.08 17.41
N GLY A 111 -3.22 -1.33 18.27
CA GLY A 111 -3.22 -2.45 19.22
C GLY A 111 -2.95 -3.84 18.62
N LEU A 112 -2.73 -3.96 17.30
CA LEU A 112 -2.52 -5.26 16.66
C LEU A 112 -1.07 -5.49 16.19
N MET A 113 -0.33 -4.43 15.86
CA MET A 113 1.02 -4.52 15.32
C MET A 113 2.06 -4.10 16.38
N ASN A 114 1.96 -4.68 17.58
CA ASN A 114 2.79 -4.28 18.72
C ASN A 114 4.16 -4.96 18.73
N ASP A 115 4.22 -6.19 18.24
CA ASP A 115 5.43 -6.97 18.20
C ASP A 115 6.27 -6.63 16.95
N LYS A 116 7.54 -7.01 16.99
CA LYS A 116 8.42 -6.96 15.82
C LYS A 116 7.86 -7.80 14.67
N HIS A 117 7.77 -7.21 13.49
CA HIS A 117 7.15 -7.85 12.33
C HIS A 117 7.70 -7.30 11.01
N TYR A 118 7.40 -7.99 9.92
CA TYR A 118 7.58 -7.43 8.58
C TYR A 118 6.29 -6.77 8.10
N TYR A 119 6.44 -5.62 7.46
CA TYR A 119 5.35 -4.90 6.82
C TYR A 119 5.59 -4.79 5.31
N LEU A 120 4.64 -5.27 4.51
CA LEU A 120 4.65 -5.09 3.08
C LEU A 120 4.12 -3.69 2.78
N SER A 121 5.03 -2.71 2.75
CA SER A 121 4.72 -1.27 2.75
C SER A 121 4.38 -0.70 1.37
N ALA A 122 4.84 -1.35 0.29
CA ALA A 122 4.43 -1.07 -1.07
C ALA A 122 4.56 -2.32 -1.95
N PHE A 123 3.60 -2.49 -2.84
CA PHE A 123 3.58 -3.59 -3.80
C PHE A 123 2.82 -3.16 -5.05
N ALA A 124 3.46 -3.26 -6.21
CA ALA A 124 2.80 -2.96 -7.46
C ALA A 124 3.39 -3.76 -8.62
N VAL A 125 2.52 -4.19 -9.53
CA VAL A 125 2.88 -4.77 -10.83
C VAL A 125 2.32 -3.86 -11.91
N ASP A 126 3.12 -3.55 -12.91
CA ASP A 126 2.71 -2.77 -14.06
C ASP A 126 1.43 -3.39 -14.66
N PRO A 127 0.35 -2.61 -14.81
CA PRO A 127 -0.91 -3.10 -15.35
C PRO A 127 -0.81 -3.87 -16.67
N ALA A 128 0.16 -3.54 -17.51
CA ALA A 128 0.40 -4.25 -18.76
C ALA A 128 0.95 -5.68 -18.59
N TYR A 129 1.46 -5.99 -17.40
CA TYR A 129 2.10 -7.28 -17.07
C TYR A 129 1.40 -8.02 -15.91
N GLN A 130 0.25 -7.52 -15.45
CA GLN A 130 -0.58 -8.23 -14.47
C GLN A 130 -1.14 -9.53 -15.06
N GLY A 131 -1.51 -10.47 -14.20
CA GLY A 131 -2.02 -11.79 -14.64
C GLY A 131 -0.96 -12.78 -15.12
N GLN A 132 0.33 -12.39 -15.15
CA GLN A 132 1.45 -13.21 -15.64
C GLN A 132 2.29 -13.85 -14.51
N GLY A 133 1.77 -13.87 -13.28
CA GLY A 133 2.46 -14.48 -12.13
C GLY A 133 3.53 -13.60 -11.47
N ILE A 134 3.82 -12.41 -11.96
CA ILE A 134 4.88 -11.53 -11.43
C ILE A 134 4.65 -11.19 -9.95
N GLY A 135 3.40 -10.90 -9.57
CA GLY A 135 3.06 -10.62 -8.17
C GLY A 135 3.30 -11.83 -7.26
N THR A 136 2.98 -13.03 -7.72
CA THR A 136 3.27 -14.30 -7.05
C THR A 136 4.77 -14.45 -6.83
N GLN A 137 5.58 -14.30 -7.88
CA GLN A 137 7.05 -14.46 -7.80
C GLN A 137 7.67 -13.44 -6.81
N LEU A 138 7.21 -12.19 -6.80
CA LEU A 138 7.67 -11.19 -5.84
C LEU A 138 7.37 -11.58 -4.39
N LEU A 139 6.16 -12.10 -4.11
CA LEU A 139 5.77 -12.56 -2.79
C LEU A 139 6.55 -13.82 -2.39
N GLU A 140 6.69 -14.80 -3.27
CA GLU A 140 7.47 -16.03 -3.05
C GLU A 140 8.95 -15.71 -2.77
N HIS A 141 9.47 -14.60 -3.29
CA HIS A 141 10.83 -14.17 -3.02
C HIS A 141 10.99 -13.47 -1.65
N CYS A 142 10.06 -12.61 -1.25
CA CYS A 142 10.21 -11.83 -0.02
C CYS A 142 9.67 -12.53 1.23
N LEU A 143 8.58 -13.30 1.14
CA LEU A 143 7.96 -13.94 2.31
C LEU A 143 8.86 -14.92 3.07
N PRO A 144 9.72 -15.72 2.41
CA PRO A 144 10.67 -16.58 3.11
C PRO A 144 11.66 -15.85 4.04
N ILE A 145 11.84 -14.52 3.86
CA ILE A 145 12.67 -13.71 4.76
C ILE A 145 12.01 -13.63 6.14
N ALA A 146 10.69 -13.36 6.17
CA ALA A 146 9.91 -13.33 7.40
C ALA A 146 9.80 -14.73 8.03
N ASP A 147 9.65 -15.75 7.20
CA ASP A 147 9.58 -17.16 7.65
C ASP A 147 10.86 -17.57 8.39
N ARG A 148 12.04 -17.33 7.79
CA ARG A 148 13.34 -17.59 8.43
C ARG A 148 13.57 -16.79 9.71
N ALA A 149 12.99 -15.58 9.78
CA ALA A 149 13.08 -14.74 10.96
C ALA A 149 12.07 -15.13 12.06
N GLY A 150 11.12 -16.04 11.79
CA GLY A 150 10.06 -16.42 12.70
C GLY A 150 9.05 -15.29 12.95
N LEU A 151 8.97 -14.30 12.03
CA LEU A 151 8.19 -13.09 12.22
C LEU A 151 6.92 -13.09 11.35
N ARG A 152 5.86 -12.48 11.89
CA ARG A 152 4.63 -12.23 11.12
C ARG A 152 4.90 -11.22 10.00
N THR A 153 4.13 -11.34 8.92
CA THR A 153 4.05 -10.32 7.89
C THR A 153 2.66 -9.69 7.89
N TRP A 154 2.62 -8.36 7.88
CA TRP A 154 1.40 -7.56 7.82
C TRP A 154 1.33 -6.78 6.50
N LEU A 155 0.12 -6.48 6.07
CA LEU A 155 -0.14 -5.59 4.94
C LEU A 155 -1.56 -5.01 5.00
N ASN A 156 -1.76 -3.89 4.28
CA ASN A 156 -3.09 -3.42 3.92
C ASN A 156 -3.37 -3.81 2.47
N ALA A 157 -4.43 -4.58 2.25
CA ALA A 157 -4.87 -5.01 0.94
C ALA A 157 -6.06 -4.18 0.45
N PHE A 158 -6.00 -3.78 -0.81
CA PHE A 158 -7.14 -3.27 -1.54
C PHE A 158 -7.89 -4.41 -2.25
N PRO A 159 -9.14 -4.22 -2.66
CA PRO A 159 -9.95 -5.27 -3.26
C PRO A 159 -9.27 -5.99 -4.42
N GLY A 160 -8.59 -5.24 -5.30
CA GLY A 160 -7.93 -5.79 -6.49
C GLY A 160 -6.79 -6.78 -6.19
N SER A 161 -6.15 -6.66 -5.02
CA SER A 161 -5.01 -7.53 -4.64
C SER A 161 -5.36 -8.55 -3.54
N HIS A 162 -6.53 -8.46 -2.91
CA HIS A 162 -6.91 -9.27 -1.76
C HIS A 162 -6.79 -10.79 -2.01
N SER A 163 -7.31 -11.27 -3.14
CA SER A 163 -7.26 -12.70 -3.48
C SER A 163 -5.83 -13.23 -3.68
N LEU A 164 -4.91 -12.38 -4.15
CA LEU A 164 -3.50 -12.74 -4.26
C LEU A 164 -2.91 -13.06 -2.88
N TYR A 165 -3.15 -12.20 -1.90
CA TYR A 165 -2.62 -12.39 -0.55
C TYR A 165 -3.22 -13.61 0.16
N LEU A 166 -4.52 -13.88 -0.02
CA LEU A 166 -5.14 -15.10 0.51
C LEU A 166 -4.43 -16.38 0.00
N ARG A 167 -4.09 -16.42 -1.29
CA ARG A 167 -3.35 -17.56 -1.88
C ARG A 167 -1.93 -17.74 -1.32
N HIS A 168 -1.35 -16.67 -0.73
CA HIS A 168 -0.02 -16.71 -0.11
C HIS A 168 -0.08 -16.84 1.42
N GLY A 169 -1.20 -17.32 1.96
CA GLY A 169 -1.35 -17.65 3.38
C GLY A 169 -1.64 -16.46 4.30
N PHE A 170 -1.98 -15.30 3.75
CA PHE A 170 -2.51 -14.20 4.55
C PHE A 170 -3.96 -14.47 4.94
N ALA A 171 -4.32 -14.06 6.14
CA ALA A 171 -5.69 -14.07 6.64
C ALA A 171 -6.15 -12.64 6.93
N ASN A 172 -7.46 -12.40 6.76
CA ASN A 172 -8.06 -11.14 7.16
C ASN A 172 -8.06 -11.04 8.68
N VAL A 173 -7.57 -9.92 9.22
CA VAL A 173 -7.61 -9.60 10.65
C VAL A 173 -8.70 -8.57 10.93
N MET A 174 -8.72 -7.51 10.13
CA MET A 174 -9.75 -6.47 10.19
C MET A 174 -10.06 -5.97 8.77
N HIS A 175 -11.13 -5.19 8.65
CA HIS A 175 -11.45 -4.46 7.43
C HIS A 175 -11.96 -3.05 7.77
N HIS A 176 -11.82 -2.16 6.81
CA HIS A 176 -12.39 -0.82 6.84
C HIS A 176 -13.22 -0.61 5.58
N ASP A 177 -14.45 -0.17 5.79
CA ASP A 177 -15.45 0.08 4.75
C ASP A 177 -15.63 1.59 4.54
N LEU A 178 -15.53 2.02 3.28
CA LEU A 178 -15.89 3.36 2.87
C LEU A 178 -17.09 3.26 1.92
N ASP A 179 -18.22 3.85 2.30
CA ASP A 179 -19.35 4.00 1.36
C ASP A 179 -19.03 5.12 0.38
N LEU A 180 -18.63 4.74 -0.83
CA LEU A 180 -18.25 5.69 -1.86
C LEU A 180 -19.42 6.54 -2.36
N ASN A 181 -20.67 6.11 -2.13
CA ASN A 181 -21.83 6.92 -2.47
C ASN A 181 -21.95 8.18 -1.61
N GLU A 182 -21.48 8.15 -0.35
CA GLU A 182 -21.41 9.33 0.52
C GLU A 182 -20.41 10.37 0.00
N TRP A 183 -19.36 9.92 -0.67
CA TRP A 183 -18.30 10.77 -1.21
C TRP A 183 -18.57 11.26 -2.63
N ASP A 184 -19.46 10.60 -3.36
CA ASP A 184 -19.81 10.95 -4.74
C ASP A 184 -20.65 12.24 -4.84
N LYS A 185 -21.15 12.75 -3.71
CA LYS A 185 -22.03 13.94 -3.65
C LYS A 185 -23.23 13.85 -4.61
N GLY A 186 -23.71 12.63 -4.87
CA GLY A 186 -24.88 12.35 -5.70
C GLY A 186 -24.65 12.48 -7.20
N ARG A 187 -23.40 12.56 -7.67
CA ARG A 187 -23.09 12.75 -9.11
C ARG A 187 -23.38 11.52 -9.96
N LEU A 188 -22.93 10.35 -9.54
CA LEU A 188 -23.00 9.15 -10.37
C LEU A 188 -23.77 8.00 -9.71
N ARG A 189 -23.74 7.86 -8.41
CA ARG A 189 -24.29 6.75 -7.62
C ARG A 189 -23.86 5.35 -8.12
N GLY A 190 -23.88 4.36 -7.24
CA GLY A 190 -23.64 2.97 -7.64
C GLY A 190 -22.21 2.49 -7.42
N PHE A 191 -21.33 3.26 -6.74
CA PHE A 191 -19.99 2.80 -6.38
C PHE A 191 -20.00 1.78 -5.23
N GLY A 192 -20.97 1.87 -4.31
CA GLY A 192 -21.09 0.96 -3.18
C GLY A 192 -19.97 1.09 -2.16
N ILE A 193 -19.78 -0.01 -1.43
CA ILE A 193 -18.77 -0.10 -0.35
C ILE A 193 -17.41 -0.47 -0.94
N TYR A 194 -16.41 0.36 -0.67
CA TYR A 194 -15.01 0.04 -0.93
C TYR A 194 -14.38 -0.50 0.35
N ARG A 195 -14.02 -1.78 0.35
CA ARG A 195 -13.47 -2.48 1.51
C ARG A 195 -11.98 -2.67 1.38
N SER A 196 -11.21 -2.13 2.32
CA SER A 196 -9.80 -2.44 2.51
C SER A 196 -9.62 -3.41 3.68
N TYR A 197 -8.54 -4.19 3.65
CA TYR A 197 -8.30 -5.24 4.64
C TYR A 197 -6.93 -5.06 5.29
N LEU A 198 -6.88 -5.14 6.62
CA LEU A 198 -5.64 -5.47 7.33
C LEU A 198 -5.49 -6.98 7.32
N MET A 199 -4.40 -7.45 6.76
CA MET A 199 -4.13 -8.87 6.66
C MET A 199 -2.81 -9.23 7.33
N ALA A 200 -2.76 -10.42 7.91
CA ALA A 200 -1.57 -10.96 8.54
C ALA A 200 -1.28 -12.37 8.06
N ARG A 201 0.00 -12.70 7.94
CA ARG A 201 0.51 -14.04 7.68
C ARG A 201 1.44 -14.45 8.81
N LYS A 202 1.21 -15.60 9.40
CA LYS A 202 2.14 -16.24 10.33
C LYS A 202 3.35 -16.77 9.57
N PRO A 203 4.55 -16.81 10.18
CA PRO A 203 5.68 -17.46 9.56
C PRO A 203 5.34 -18.92 9.28
N GLN A 204 5.75 -19.42 8.12
CA GLN A 204 5.64 -20.81 7.77
C GLN A 204 6.96 -21.48 8.14
N ASN A 205 6.88 -22.59 8.86
CA ASN A 205 8.06 -23.39 9.15
C ASN A 205 8.62 -23.93 7.82
N ALA A 206 9.89 -23.65 7.56
CA ALA A 206 10.61 -24.22 6.45
C ALA A 206 10.83 -25.71 6.66
#